data_201b1d525d9b32e2a7a841431fa26058
#
_entry.id   201b1d525d9b32e2a7a841431fa26058
#
_cell.length_a   1.000
_cell.length_b   1.000
_cell.length_c   1.000
_cell.angle_alpha   90.00
_cell.angle_beta   90.00
_cell.angle_gamma   90.00
#
_symmetry.space_group_name_H-M   'P 1'
#
loop_
_entity.id
_entity.type
_entity.pdbx_description
1 polymer ?
#
loop_
_entity_poly.entity_id
_entity_poly.type
_entity_poly.pdbx_seq_one_letter_code
_entity_poly.pdbx_strand_id
1 'polypeptide(L)'
;MDTSGIAIVQFNDDKSKAIQSHFQNYLNNDMDGLKSLWSPDLEVYANSPDPIGLEELVGMLEAQHSTFSPIVMTFGEEVENQPIAWVETTDYPETPSSPAATWSQSWFTWTATSKLSGETITLPAHISFKWGDDGKIAAEYHFYETGPMTAAIEAAMAAAK
;
A
#
# COMPACT_ATOMS: atom_id res chain seq x y z
N MET A 1 -2.60 -4.89 37.27
CA MET A 1 -1.69 -4.13 36.36
C MET A 1 -2.59 -3.24 35.53
N ASP A 2 -2.38 -1.94 35.52
CA ASP A 2 -3.12 -1.02 34.67
C ASP A 2 -2.68 -1.26 33.21
N THR A 3 -3.62 -1.64 32.35
CA THR A 3 -3.38 -1.89 30.90
C THR A 3 -3.87 -0.72 30.04
N SER A 4 -4.28 0.38 30.68
CA SER A 4 -4.64 1.61 29.94
C SER A 4 -3.41 2.10 29.17
N GLY A 5 -3.57 2.39 27.89
CA GLY A 5 -2.48 2.80 27.01
C GLY A 5 -1.61 1.67 26.44
N ILE A 6 -1.99 0.40 26.63
CA ILE A 6 -1.33 -0.74 25.96
C ILE A 6 -2.05 -1.04 24.65
N ALA A 7 -1.30 -1.11 23.56
CA ALA A 7 -1.78 -1.59 22.28
C ALA A 7 -1.29 -3.04 22.05
N ILE A 8 -2.10 -3.82 21.34
CA ILE A 8 -1.78 -5.20 20.97
C ILE A 8 -1.59 -5.25 19.45
N VAL A 9 -0.42 -5.74 19.04
CA VAL A 9 -0.11 -5.98 17.62
C VAL A 9 -0.60 -7.37 17.24
N GLN A 10 -1.31 -7.46 16.13
CA GLN A 10 -1.89 -8.68 15.59
C GLN A 10 -1.37 -8.93 14.17
N PHE A 11 -1.05 -10.19 13.84
CA PHE A 11 -0.46 -10.57 12.55
C PHE A 11 -1.35 -11.47 11.69
N ASN A 12 -2.41 -12.02 12.24
CA ASN A 12 -3.28 -12.99 11.56
C ASN A 12 -4.76 -12.69 11.77
N ASP A 13 -5.07 -11.46 12.11
CA ASP A 13 -6.42 -10.94 12.23
C ASP A 13 -7.04 -10.68 10.84
N ASP A 14 -8.33 -10.42 10.80
CA ASP A 14 -9.07 -10.24 9.54
C ASP A 14 -8.60 -9.00 8.75
N LYS A 15 -8.19 -7.93 9.45
CA LYS A 15 -7.68 -6.72 8.79
C LYS A 15 -6.31 -6.96 8.16
N SER A 16 -5.39 -7.63 8.85
CA SER A 16 -4.09 -8.00 8.28
C SER A 16 -4.25 -8.91 7.06
N LYS A 17 -5.19 -9.87 7.10
CA LYS A 17 -5.52 -10.71 5.94
C LYS A 17 -6.15 -9.91 4.80
N ALA A 18 -7.00 -8.94 5.12
CA ALA A 18 -7.61 -8.06 4.12
C ALA A 18 -6.55 -7.24 3.38
N ILE A 19 -5.53 -6.73 4.07
CA ILE A 19 -4.40 -6.02 3.44
C ILE A 19 -3.57 -6.96 2.55
N GLN A 20 -3.30 -8.20 2.97
CA GLN A 20 -2.63 -9.19 2.11
C GLN A 20 -3.42 -9.45 0.82
N SER A 21 -4.74 -9.61 0.93
CA SER A 21 -5.61 -9.78 -0.23
C SER A 21 -5.67 -8.52 -1.11
N HIS A 22 -5.63 -7.35 -0.50
CA HIS A 22 -5.58 -6.06 -1.19
C HIS A 22 -4.31 -5.91 -2.04
N PHE A 23 -3.14 -6.29 -1.51
CA PHE A 23 -1.91 -6.34 -2.29
C PHE A 23 -1.97 -7.38 -3.41
N GLN A 24 -2.61 -8.53 -3.19
CA GLN A 24 -2.81 -9.51 -4.26
C GLN A 24 -3.71 -8.96 -5.39
N ASN A 25 -4.76 -8.21 -5.04
CA ASN A 25 -5.59 -7.50 -6.03
C ASN A 25 -4.76 -6.49 -6.83
N TYR A 26 -3.87 -5.74 -6.17
CA TYR A 26 -2.94 -4.86 -6.87
C TYR A 26 -2.05 -5.61 -7.86
N LEU A 27 -1.41 -6.71 -7.44
CA LEU A 27 -0.55 -7.52 -8.31
C LEU A 27 -1.32 -8.13 -9.49
N ASN A 28 -2.60 -8.46 -9.30
CA ASN A 28 -3.50 -8.97 -10.32
C ASN A 28 -4.08 -7.88 -11.24
N ASN A 29 -3.77 -6.60 -10.98
CA ASN A 29 -4.39 -5.45 -11.64
C ASN A 29 -5.93 -5.42 -11.51
N ASP A 30 -6.44 -5.91 -10.38
CA ASP A 30 -7.86 -5.94 -10.05
C ASP A 30 -8.28 -4.65 -9.34
N MET A 31 -8.59 -3.61 -10.12
CA MET A 31 -8.98 -2.30 -9.57
C MET A 31 -10.34 -2.34 -8.86
N ASP A 32 -11.26 -3.21 -9.26
CA ASP A 32 -12.54 -3.35 -8.57
C ASP A 32 -12.36 -4.01 -7.21
N GLY A 33 -11.52 -5.04 -7.13
CA GLY A 33 -11.10 -5.63 -5.87
C GLY A 33 -10.43 -4.63 -4.92
N LEU A 34 -9.55 -3.78 -5.44
CA LEU A 34 -8.91 -2.70 -4.67
C LEU A 34 -9.95 -1.70 -4.15
N LYS A 35 -10.83 -1.19 -5.01
CA LYS A 35 -11.89 -0.24 -4.65
C LYS A 35 -12.86 -0.79 -3.61
N SER A 36 -13.03 -2.10 -3.54
CA SER A 36 -13.93 -2.74 -2.57
C SER A 36 -13.50 -2.51 -1.11
N LEU A 37 -12.23 -2.27 -0.84
CA LEU A 37 -11.68 -2.06 0.51
C LEU A 37 -11.46 -0.58 0.85
N TRP A 38 -11.32 0.31 -0.15
CA TRP A 38 -11.15 1.74 0.07
C TRP A 38 -12.46 2.45 0.40
N SER A 39 -12.37 3.43 1.30
CA SER A 39 -13.44 4.42 1.49
C SER A 39 -13.60 5.27 0.23
N PRO A 40 -14.85 5.70 -0.12
CA PRO A 40 -15.05 6.71 -1.17
C PRO A 40 -14.33 8.04 -0.87
N ASP A 41 -14.15 8.36 0.41
CA ASP A 41 -13.50 9.57 0.89
C ASP A 41 -12.03 9.30 1.30
N LEU A 42 -11.38 8.32 0.66
CA LEU A 42 -9.98 7.95 0.92
C LEU A 42 -9.05 9.14 0.77
N GLU A 43 -8.16 9.30 1.76
CA GLU A 43 -7.03 10.23 1.71
C GLU A 43 -5.71 9.45 1.59
N VAL A 44 -4.90 9.75 0.59
CA VAL A 44 -3.61 9.09 0.38
C VAL A 44 -2.46 10.09 0.43
N TYR A 45 -1.58 9.91 1.38
CA TYR A 45 -0.36 10.70 1.56
C TYR A 45 0.81 9.97 0.92
N ALA A 46 0.96 10.14 -0.39
CA ALA A 46 1.97 9.45 -1.20
C ALA A 46 3.31 10.21 -1.19
N ASN A 47 4.13 10.01 -0.16
CA ASN A 47 5.37 10.77 0.12
C ASN A 47 5.16 12.30 0.14
N SER A 48 3.98 12.74 0.55
CA SER A 48 3.57 14.14 0.55
C SER A 48 2.75 14.43 1.81
N PRO A 49 2.85 15.64 2.38
CA PRO A 49 1.94 16.09 3.42
C PRO A 49 0.54 16.43 2.88
N ASP A 50 0.41 16.62 1.58
CA ASP A 50 -0.86 16.94 0.92
C ASP A 50 -1.48 15.64 0.37
N PRO A 51 -2.72 15.29 0.76
CA PRO A 51 -3.35 14.05 0.32
C PRO A 51 -3.89 14.16 -1.10
N ILE A 52 -3.88 13.02 -1.78
CA ILE A 52 -4.64 12.79 -3.01
C ILE A 52 -5.87 11.92 -2.69
N GLY A 53 -6.87 11.96 -3.55
CA GLY A 53 -8.10 11.17 -3.41
C GLY A 53 -8.05 9.82 -4.12
N LEU A 54 -9.14 9.07 -3.99
CA LEU A 54 -9.29 7.73 -4.55
C LEU A 54 -9.07 7.68 -6.08
N GLU A 55 -9.65 8.61 -6.83
CA GLU A 55 -9.53 8.61 -8.30
C GLU A 55 -8.10 8.84 -8.77
N GLU A 56 -7.36 9.72 -8.08
CA GLU A 56 -5.97 10.00 -8.41
C GLU A 56 -5.07 8.81 -8.06
N LEU A 57 -5.30 8.16 -6.92
CA LEU A 57 -4.60 6.91 -6.57
C LEU A 57 -4.83 5.83 -7.62
N VAL A 58 -6.07 5.60 -8.03
CA VAL A 58 -6.40 4.61 -9.08
C VAL A 58 -5.64 4.93 -10.37
N GLY A 59 -5.64 6.19 -10.80
CA GLY A 59 -4.87 6.63 -11.98
C GLY A 59 -3.37 6.37 -11.86
N MET A 60 -2.80 6.57 -10.67
CA MET A 60 -1.38 6.24 -10.41
C MET A 60 -1.11 4.73 -10.52
N LEU A 61 -1.98 3.89 -9.99
CA LEU A 61 -1.82 2.43 -10.06
C LEU A 61 -2.01 1.91 -11.49
N GLU A 62 -2.96 2.44 -12.23
CA GLU A 62 -3.14 2.13 -13.65
C GLU A 62 -1.90 2.53 -14.48
N ALA A 63 -1.30 3.68 -14.19
CA ALA A 63 -0.04 4.11 -14.81
C ALA A 63 1.12 3.15 -14.49
N GLN A 64 1.21 2.64 -13.25
CA GLN A 64 2.20 1.62 -12.89
C GLN A 64 2.00 0.35 -13.72
N HIS A 65 0.79 -0.20 -13.79
CA HIS A 65 0.50 -1.42 -14.57
C HIS A 65 0.65 -1.22 -16.08
N SER A 66 0.44 -0.02 -16.59
CA SER A 66 0.70 0.27 -18.00
C SER A 66 2.18 0.36 -18.33
N THR A 67 3.00 0.82 -17.38
CA THR A 67 4.43 1.05 -17.55
C THR A 67 5.28 -0.18 -17.26
N PHE A 68 4.90 -0.99 -16.26
CA PHE A 68 5.71 -2.08 -15.74
C PHE A 68 5.06 -3.45 -15.94
N SER A 69 5.90 -4.45 -16.24
CA SER A 69 5.55 -5.87 -16.21
C SER A 69 6.83 -6.73 -16.24
N PRO A 70 7.02 -7.70 -15.35
CA PRO A 70 6.18 -7.99 -14.21
C PRO A 70 6.29 -6.93 -13.10
N ILE A 71 5.30 -6.92 -12.20
CA ILE A 71 5.38 -6.25 -10.89
C ILE A 71 5.35 -7.34 -9.83
N VAL A 72 6.31 -7.32 -8.90
CA VAL A 72 6.46 -8.31 -7.85
C VAL A 72 6.61 -7.61 -6.50
N MET A 73 5.97 -8.15 -5.48
CA MET A 73 6.13 -7.72 -4.09
C MET A 73 6.63 -8.90 -3.26
N THR A 74 7.64 -8.66 -2.43
CA THR A 74 8.26 -9.67 -1.56
C THR A 74 8.60 -9.08 -0.20
N PHE A 75 8.70 -9.94 0.81
CA PHE A 75 9.23 -9.60 2.11
C PHE A 75 10.16 -10.70 2.61
N GLY A 76 11.41 -10.33 2.97
CA GLY A 76 12.43 -11.27 3.41
C GLY A 76 13.11 -12.02 2.27
N GLU A 77 13.72 -13.17 2.58
CA GLU A 77 14.40 -14.01 1.60
C GLU A 77 13.41 -14.77 0.71
N GLU A 78 13.78 -15.06 -0.54
CA GLU A 78 12.97 -15.86 -1.46
C GLU A 78 12.82 -17.30 -0.95
N VAL A 79 11.66 -17.62 -0.39
CA VAL A 79 11.23 -18.97 -0.03
C VAL A 79 9.90 -19.26 -0.73
N GLU A 80 9.68 -20.49 -1.10
CA GLU A 80 8.38 -20.93 -1.64
C GLU A 80 7.23 -20.58 -0.66
N ASN A 81 6.19 -19.93 -1.13
CA ASN A 81 5.04 -19.44 -0.34
C ASN A 81 5.31 -18.25 0.59
N GLN A 82 6.25 -17.37 0.26
CA GLN A 82 6.47 -16.13 0.99
C GLN A 82 5.23 -15.23 0.98
N PRO A 83 4.99 -14.52 2.09
CA PRO A 83 4.00 -13.46 2.09
C PRO A 83 4.46 -12.32 1.15
N ILE A 84 3.51 -11.70 0.46
CA ILE A 84 3.73 -10.57 -0.43
C ILE A 84 4.31 -9.38 0.34
N ALA A 85 3.91 -9.23 1.60
CA ALA A 85 4.33 -8.18 2.51
C ALA A 85 4.30 -8.69 3.95
N TRP A 86 5.12 -8.08 4.82
CA TRP A 86 4.88 -8.13 6.25
C TRP A 86 3.69 -7.24 6.57
N VAL A 87 2.66 -7.75 7.23
CA VAL A 87 1.48 -6.97 7.62
C VAL A 87 1.14 -7.24 9.07
N GLU A 88 0.93 -6.17 9.81
CA GLU A 88 0.43 -6.20 11.18
C GLU A 88 -0.72 -5.21 11.35
N THR A 89 -1.61 -5.46 12.31
CA THR A 89 -2.70 -4.56 12.68
C THR A 89 -2.67 -4.28 14.16
N THR A 90 -2.85 -3.02 14.53
CA THR A 90 -2.85 -2.56 15.91
C THR A 90 -4.09 -1.74 16.20
N ASP A 91 -4.81 -2.12 17.27
CA ASP A 91 -5.86 -1.31 17.87
C ASP A 91 -5.24 -0.41 18.95
N TYR A 92 -5.17 0.89 18.66
CA TYR A 92 -4.65 1.89 19.59
C TYR A 92 -5.77 2.36 20.50
N PRO A 93 -5.58 2.34 21.83
CA PRO A 93 -6.58 2.84 22.77
C PRO A 93 -6.70 4.35 22.69
N GLU A 94 -7.84 4.86 23.14
CA GLU A 94 -8.00 6.31 23.38
C GLU A 94 -7.01 6.77 24.45
N THR A 95 -6.43 7.94 24.22
CA THR A 95 -5.55 8.64 25.17
C THR A 95 -6.01 10.08 25.33
N PRO A 96 -5.53 10.84 26.35
CA PRO A 96 -5.88 12.26 26.49
C PRO A 96 -5.54 13.14 25.28
N SER A 97 -4.62 12.70 24.42
CA SER A 97 -4.14 13.44 23.25
C SER A 97 -4.56 12.84 21.90
N SER A 98 -5.23 11.68 21.89
CA SER A 98 -5.55 10.97 20.65
C SER A 98 -6.78 10.07 20.82
N PRO A 99 -7.74 10.07 19.88
CA PRO A 99 -8.83 9.11 19.88
C PRO A 99 -8.31 7.69 19.62
N ALA A 100 -9.13 6.69 19.98
CA ALA A 100 -8.88 5.32 19.60
C ALA A 100 -8.83 5.19 18.06
N ALA A 101 -7.95 4.34 17.55
CA ALA A 101 -7.79 4.13 16.12
C ALA A 101 -7.22 2.74 15.82
N THR A 102 -7.64 2.15 14.71
CA THR A 102 -7.06 0.92 14.19
C THR A 102 -6.20 1.23 12.96
N TRP A 103 -4.98 0.73 12.97
CA TRP A 103 -4.02 0.87 11.88
C TRP A 103 -3.45 -0.49 11.49
N SER A 104 -3.28 -0.70 10.18
CA SER A 104 -2.43 -1.76 9.66
C SER A 104 -1.15 -1.17 9.10
N GLN A 105 -0.02 -1.85 9.35
CA GLN A 105 1.28 -1.47 8.84
C GLN A 105 1.77 -2.53 7.88
N SER A 106 2.46 -2.12 6.81
CA SER A 106 3.04 -3.06 5.86
C SER A 106 4.45 -2.68 5.47
N TRP A 107 5.31 -3.69 5.29
CA TRP A 107 6.67 -3.55 4.75
C TRP A 107 6.87 -4.58 3.66
N PHE A 108 7.42 -4.15 2.54
CA PHE A 108 7.70 -5.01 1.40
C PHE A 108 8.79 -4.42 0.50
N THR A 109 9.30 -5.25 -0.39
CA THR A 109 10.12 -4.84 -1.52
C THR A 109 9.27 -4.88 -2.77
N TRP A 110 9.16 -3.76 -3.46
CA TRP A 110 8.50 -3.64 -4.76
C TRP A 110 9.54 -3.73 -5.86
N THR A 111 9.36 -4.66 -6.79
CA THR A 111 10.25 -4.87 -7.93
C THR A 111 9.43 -4.89 -9.21
N ALA A 112 9.83 -4.10 -10.19
CA ALA A 112 9.11 -4.01 -11.45
C ALA A 112 10.05 -3.74 -12.63
N THR A 113 9.71 -4.29 -13.79
CA THR A 113 10.48 -4.11 -15.02
C THR A 113 9.73 -3.20 -15.97
N SER A 114 10.40 -2.14 -16.42
CA SER A 114 9.84 -1.22 -17.42
C SER A 114 9.61 -1.93 -18.76
N LYS A 115 8.40 -1.83 -19.27
CA LYS A 115 8.06 -2.37 -20.60
C LYS A 115 8.79 -1.61 -21.73
N LEU A 116 9.11 -0.35 -21.51
CA LEU A 116 9.78 0.49 -22.49
C LEU A 116 11.29 0.22 -22.58
N SER A 117 11.98 0.22 -21.43
CA SER A 117 13.44 0.12 -21.39
C SER A 117 13.97 -1.28 -21.06
N GLY A 118 13.12 -2.14 -20.47
CA GLY A 118 13.56 -3.42 -19.93
C GLY A 118 14.34 -3.31 -18.61
N GLU A 119 14.50 -2.10 -18.06
CA GLU A 119 15.17 -1.86 -16.79
C GLU A 119 14.31 -2.33 -15.62
N THR A 120 14.92 -2.98 -14.65
CA THR A 120 14.26 -3.42 -13.42
C THR A 120 14.58 -2.47 -12.28
N ILE A 121 13.53 -2.02 -11.60
CA ILE A 121 13.58 -1.14 -10.43
C ILE A 121 13.19 -1.94 -9.21
N THR A 122 13.95 -1.80 -8.11
CA THR A 122 13.67 -2.46 -6.84
C THR A 122 13.69 -1.41 -5.73
N LEU A 123 12.59 -1.29 -5.00
CA LEU A 123 12.39 -0.27 -3.97
C LEU A 123 11.88 -0.92 -2.68
N PRO A 124 12.47 -0.60 -1.50
CA PRO A 124 11.82 -0.89 -0.23
C PRO A 124 10.64 0.06 -0.04
N ALA A 125 9.54 -0.44 0.48
CA ALA A 125 8.33 0.33 0.68
C ALA A 125 7.68 0.04 2.03
N HIS A 126 7.07 1.08 2.57
CA HIS A 126 6.23 1.02 3.76
C HIS A 126 4.92 1.75 3.48
N ILE A 127 3.81 1.11 3.79
CA ILE A 127 2.47 1.70 3.70
C ILE A 127 1.74 1.47 5.02
N SER A 128 1.22 2.56 5.59
CA SER A 128 0.31 2.53 6.73
C SER A 128 -1.12 2.72 6.26
N PHE A 129 -2.03 1.93 6.79
CA PHE A 129 -3.46 1.97 6.49
C PHE A 129 -4.24 2.35 7.74
N LYS A 130 -4.99 3.43 7.70
CA LYS A 130 -5.93 3.79 8.76
C LYS A 130 -7.30 3.24 8.41
N TRP A 131 -7.89 2.49 9.34
CA TRP A 131 -9.24 1.94 9.19
C TRP A 131 -10.30 2.94 9.64
N GLY A 132 -11.39 3.03 8.88
CA GLY A 132 -12.61 3.72 9.27
C GLY A 132 -13.53 2.80 10.08
N ASP A 133 -14.54 3.38 10.72
CA ASP A 133 -15.53 2.65 11.52
C ASP A 133 -16.43 1.74 10.67
N ASP A 134 -16.49 1.98 9.38
CA ASP A 134 -17.22 1.17 8.38
C ASP A 134 -16.43 -0.06 7.89
N GLY A 135 -15.23 -0.28 8.42
CA GLY A 135 -14.37 -1.39 8.01
C GLY A 135 -13.65 -1.17 6.67
N LYS A 136 -13.66 0.07 6.15
CA LYS A 136 -12.91 0.46 4.95
C LYS A 136 -11.62 1.17 5.33
N ILE A 137 -10.66 1.20 4.39
CA ILE A 137 -9.46 2.01 4.53
C ILE A 137 -9.85 3.48 4.32
N ALA A 138 -9.67 4.30 5.35
CA ALA A 138 -10.00 5.73 5.33
C ALA A 138 -8.80 6.59 4.92
N ALA A 139 -7.57 6.16 5.23
CA ALA A 139 -6.37 6.87 4.83
C ALA A 139 -5.20 5.90 4.61
N GLU A 140 -4.30 6.28 3.73
CA GLU A 140 -3.03 5.58 3.49
C GLU A 140 -1.86 6.56 3.57
N TYR A 141 -0.73 6.09 4.09
CA TYR A 141 0.54 6.81 4.13
C TYR A 141 1.60 5.96 3.45
N HIS A 142 2.12 6.45 2.34
CA HIS A 142 3.11 5.76 1.52
C HIS A 142 4.50 6.35 1.71
N PHE A 143 5.48 5.51 2.00
CA PHE A 143 6.88 5.87 2.16
C PHE A 143 7.75 4.97 1.30
N TYR A 144 8.23 5.48 0.18
CA TYR A 144 9.19 4.83 -0.71
C TYR A 144 9.87 5.86 -1.62
N GLU A 145 10.97 5.49 -2.22
CA GLU A 145 11.64 6.34 -3.20
C GLU A 145 10.83 6.37 -4.51
N THR A 146 10.40 7.56 -4.93
CA THR A 146 9.57 7.73 -6.14
C THR A 146 10.36 8.03 -7.41
N GLY A 147 11.60 8.49 -7.30
CA GLY A 147 12.38 8.98 -8.42
C GLY A 147 12.48 8.02 -9.59
N PRO A 148 12.99 6.79 -9.41
CA PRO A 148 13.12 5.83 -10.51
C PRO A 148 11.79 5.43 -11.15
N MET A 149 10.74 5.24 -10.35
CA MET A 149 9.40 4.90 -10.82
C MET A 149 8.80 6.05 -11.63
N THR A 150 8.87 7.27 -11.12
CA THR A 150 8.37 8.47 -11.79
C THR A 150 9.06 8.68 -13.13
N ALA A 151 10.39 8.57 -13.17
CA ALA A 151 11.16 8.72 -14.40
C ALA A 151 10.76 7.70 -15.47
N ALA A 152 10.53 6.44 -15.09
CA ALA A 152 10.09 5.40 -16.01
C ALA A 152 8.66 5.65 -16.54
N ILE A 153 7.74 6.12 -15.70
CA ILE A 153 6.37 6.48 -16.10
C ILE A 153 6.38 7.67 -17.07
N GLU A 154 7.13 8.72 -16.75
CA GLU A 154 7.26 9.90 -17.63
C GLU A 154 7.87 9.53 -18.99
N ALA A 155 8.90 8.68 -19.02
CA ALA A 155 9.47 8.19 -20.26
C ALA A 155 8.46 7.38 -21.10
N ALA A 156 7.68 6.51 -20.46
CA ALA A 156 6.63 5.74 -21.13
C ALA A 156 5.52 6.63 -21.70
N MET A 157 5.08 7.65 -20.95
CA MET A 157 4.08 8.62 -21.41
C MET A 157 4.60 9.49 -22.57
N ALA A 158 5.88 9.86 -22.56
CA ALA A 158 6.49 10.61 -23.65
C ALA A 158 6.61 9.78 -24.94
N ALA A 159 6.89 8.47 -24.83
CA ALA A 159 7.00 7.56 -25.96
C ALA A 159 5.64 7.20 -26.58
N ALA A 160 4.53 7.39 -25.86
CA ALA A 160 3.15 7.13 -26.32
C ALA A 160 2.53 8.29 -27.15
N LYS A 161 3.22 9.44 -27.22
CA LYS A 161 2.83 10.63 -28.02
C LYS A 161 3.43 10.59 -29.42
#